data_160c32e3094ed3757766173b51b4e875
#
_entry.id   160c32e3094ed3757766173b51b4e875
#
_cell.length_a   1.000
_cell.length_b   1.000
_cell.length_c   1.000
_cell.angle_alpha   90.00
_cell.angle_beta   90.00
_cell.angle_gamma   90.00
#
_symmetry.space_group_name_H-M   'P 1'
#
loop_
_entity.id
_entity.type
_entity.pdbx_description
1 polymer ?
#
loop_
_entity_poly.entity_id
_entity_poly.type
_entity_poly.pdbx_seq_one_letter_code
_entity_poly.pdbx_strand_id
1 'polypeptide(L)'
;TGADYVINGREVQDVPARIRELTDGGAHAAVVTAVSKVAFNQAVESVRAGGSVVAVGLPSEMMELSIVKIILDGIRVVGSLVGTRQDLAEAFQFGADGIVVPVVKLRPVDEAPEVFKEMAAGTITGRMVLDFASL
;
A
#
# COMPACT_ATOMS: atom_id res chain seq x y z
N THR A 1 -11.06 -1.61 -8.77
CA THR A 1 -9.66 -2.08 -8.69
C THR A 1 -9.53 -3.61 -8.77
N GLY A 2 -10.63 -4.37 -8.81
CA GLY A 2 -10.61 -5.83 -8.97
C GLY A 2 -10.21 -6.63 -7.72
N ALA A 3 -10.27 -6.03 -6.52
CA ALA A 3 -10.07 -6.76 -5.28
C ALA A 3 -11.31 -7.61 -4.95
N ASP A 4 -11.12 -8.88 -4.58
CA ASP A 4 -12.20 -9.77 -4.18
C ASP A 4 -12.80 -9.38 -2.83
N TYR A 5 -11.96 -8.87 -1.92
CA TYR A 5 -12.34 -8.42 -0.58
C TYR A 5 -11.73 -7.05 -0.28
N VAL A 6 -12.49 -6.25 0.46
CA VAL A 6 -12.04 -4.96 1.00
C VAL A 6 -12.23 -4.97 2.51
N ILE A 7 -11.20 -4.62 3.26
CA ILE A 7 -11.24 -4.54 4.72
C ILE A 7 -10.93 -3.11 5.12
N ASN A 8 -11.88 -2.46 5.80
CA ASN A 8 -11.62 -1.18 6.42
C ASN A 8 -11.01 -1.40 7.82
N GLY A 9 -9.71 -1.15 7.96
CA GLY A 9 -8.99 -1.33 9.22
C GLY A 9 -9.45 -0.42 10.37
N ARG A 10 -10.31 0.57 10.10
CA ARG A 10 -10.95 1.41 11.14
C ARG A 10 -12.19 0.76 11.74
N GLU A 11 -12.80 -0.19 11.03
CA GLU A 11 -14.04 -0.86 11.40
C GLU A 11 -13.78 -2.27 11.93
N VAL A 12 -12.66 -2.89 11.56
CA VAL A 12 -12.27 -4.24 11.96
C VAL A 12 -11.22 -4.17 13.05
N GLN A 13 -11.53 -4.72 14.22
CA GLN A 13 -10.63 -4.68 15.38
C GLN A 13 -9.37 -5.53 15.18
N ASP A 14 -9.49 -6.70 14.58
CA ASP A 14 -8.38 -7.61 14.27
C ASP A 14 -8.31 -7.88 12.77
N VAL A 15 -7.60 -7.00 12.05
CA VAL A 15 -7.41 -7.11 10.60
C VAL A 15 -6.65 -8.38 10.22
N PRO A 16 -5.55 -8.78 10.90
CA PRO A 16 -4.87 -10.05 10.64
C PRO A 16 -5.77 -11.28 10.78
N ALA A 17 -6.57 -11.36 11.83
CA ALA A 17 -7.51 -12.48 12.00
C ALA A 17 -8.53 -12.54 10.86
N ARG A 18 -9.07 -11.39 10.46
CA ARG A 18 -10.01 -11.31 9.35
C ARG A 18 -9.38 -11.73 8.01
N ILE A 19 -8.13 -11.34 7.76
CA ILE A 19 -7.42 -11.79 6.55
C ILE A 19 -7.21 -13.30 6.58
N ARG A 20 -6.78 -13.86 7.69
CA ARG A 20 -6.59 -15.31 7.82
C ARG A 20 -7.89 -16.11 7.62
N GLU A 21 -9.00 -15.58 8.12
CA GLU A 21 -10.34 -16.19 7.89
C GLU A 21 -10.69 -16.20 6.39
N LEU A 22 -10.52 -15.08 5.69
CA LEU A 22 -10.85 -14.92 4.27
C LEU A 22 -9.93 -15.73 3.35
N THR A 23 -8.73 -16.09 3.80
CA THR A 23 -7.68 -16.72 2.99
C THR A 23 -7.34 -18.15 3.45
N ASP A 24 -8.17 -18.73 4.31
CA ASP A 24 -7.96 -20.08 4.85
C ASP A 24 -6.54 -20.27 5.42
N GLY A 25 -6.23 -19.47 6.45
CA GLY A 25 -4.98 -19.59 7.22
C GLY A 25 -3.92 -18.50 6.97
N GLY A 26 -4.16 -17.57 6.06
CA GLY A 26 -3.31 -16.41 5.81
C GLY A 26 -2.96 -16.18 4.34
N ALA A 27 -2.63 -14.95 4.02
CA ALA A 27 -2.25 -14.57 2.66
C ALA A 27 -0.90 -15.19 2.26
N HIS A 28 -0.72 -15.52 0.98
CA HIS A 28 0.57 -15.97 0.44
C HIS A 28 1.62 -14.86 0.48
N ALA A 29 1.17 -13.62 0.23
CA ALA A 29 2.00 -12.43 0.31
C ALA A 29 1.17 -11.22 0.74
N ALA A 30 1.84 -10.24 1.35
CA ALA A 30 1.30 -8.93 1.64
C ALA A 30 2.22 -7.86 1.07
N VAL A 31 1.66 -6.92 0.29
CA VAL A 31 2.40 -5.75 -0.23
C VAL A 31 1.95 -4.53 0.57
N VAL A 32 2.87 -3.93 1.32
CA VAL A 32 2.57 -2.82 2.21
C VAL A 32 2.99 -1.51 1.57
N THR A 33 2.02 -0.79 1.02
CA THR A 33 2.20 0.54 0.42
C THR A 33 1.86 1.68 1.38
N ALA A 34 1.26 1.36 2.53
CA ALA A 34 0.88 2.35 3.54
C ALA A 34 2.09 2.90 4.29
N VAL A 35 2.03 4.20 4.64
CA VAL A 35 3.03 4.86 5.50
C VAL A 35 2.56 4.73 6.95
N SER A 36 2.63 3.51 7.52
CA SER A 36 2.10 3.20 8.85
C SER A 36 2.77 1.96 9.44
N LYS A 37 3.40 2.10 10.60
CA LYS A 37 3.93 0.99 11.40
C LYS A 37 2.88 -0.11 11.64
N VAL A 38 1.64 0.29 11.93
CA VAL A 38 0.55 -0.63 12.22
C VAL A 38 0.27 -1.54 11.01
N ALA A 39 0.25 -0.97 9.80
CA ALA A 39 0.04 -1.75 8.58
C ALA A 39 1.14 -2.78 8.35
N PHE A 40 2.39 -2.43 8.64
CA PHE A 40 3.52 -3.37 8.53
C PHE A 40 3.41 -4.51 9.54
N ASN A 41 3.10 -4.21 10.80
CA ASN A 41 2.93 -5.24 11.82
C ASN A 41 1.76 -6.16 11.48
N GLN A 42 0.62 -5.61 11.06
CA GLN A 42 -0.54 -6.37 10.61
C GLN A 42 -0.23 -7.27 9.40
N ALA A 43 0.60 -6.81 8.46
CA ALA A 43 0.99 -7.60 7.30
C ALA A 43 1.74 -8.87 7.70
N VAL A 44 2.69 -8.78 8.66
CA VAL A 44 3.42 -9.95 9.17
C VAL A 44 2.48 -10.94 9.84
N GLU A 45 1.50 -10.45 10.59
CA GLU A 45 0.50 -11.29 11.25
C GLU A 45 -0.54 -11.88 10.29
N SER A 46 -0.67 -11.33 9.08
CA SER A 46 -1.68 -11.72 8.09
C SER A 46 -1.21 -12.80 7.13
N VAL A 47 0.10 -12.96 6.94
CA VAL A 47 0.64 -13.97 6.03
C VAL A 47 0.68 -15.34 6.68
N ARG A 48 0.50 -16.39 5.86
CA ARG A 48 0.61 -17.78 6.28
C ARG A 48 2.07 -18.22 6.42
N ALA A 49 2.30 -19.39 6.95
CA ALA A 49 3.62 -20.02 6.96
C ALA A 49 4.22 -20.09 5.54
N GLY A 50 5.50 -19.77 5.41
CA GLY A 50 6.19 -19.60 4.13
C GLY A 50 5.84 -18.33 3.35
N GLY A 51 4.97 -17.48 3.90
CA GLY A 51 4.51 -16.24 3.26
C GLY A 51 5.58 -15.15 3.15
N SER A 52 5.26 -14.11 2.39
CA SER A 52 6.19 -12.98 2.17
C SER A 52 5.51 -11.65 2.45
N VAL A 53 6.21 -10.75 3.11
CA VAL A 53 5.81 -9.36 3.30
C VAL A 53 6.73 -8.47 2.49
N VAL A 54 6.17 -7.72 1.54
CA VAL A 54 6.92 -6.80 0.68
C VAL A 54 6.71 -5.37 1.21
N ALA A 55 7.78 -4.78 1.70
CA ALA A 55 7.82 -3.44 2.25
C ALA A 55 8.07 -2.41 1.14
N VAL A 56 7.07 -1.59 0.82
CA VAL A 56 7.12 -0.54 -0.21
C VAL A 56 6.95 0.85 0.40
N GLY A 57 5.99 1.03 1.32
CA GLY A 57 5.78 2.29 2.03
C GLY A 57 6.99 2.66 2.90
N LEU A 58 7.20 3.94 3.13
CA LEU A 58 8.35 4.48 3.86
C LEU A 58 7.91 5.24 5.13
N PRO A 59 7.38 4.56 6.17
CA PRO A 59 7.17 5.19 7.46
C PRO A 59 8.55 5.48 8.12
N SER A 60 8.62 6.55 8.92
CA SER A 60 9.82 6.86 9.70
C SER A 60 9.98 5.96 10.93
N GLU A 61 8.94 5.22 11.28
CA GLU A 61 8.89 4.34 12.44
C GLU A 61 9.51 2.97 12.14
N MET A 62 9.95 2.30 13.19
CA MET A 62 10.40 0.91 13.12
C MET A 62 9.22 -0.04 13.32
N MET A 63 9.18 -1.15 12.56
CA MET A 63 8.25 -2.25 12.80
C MET A 63 8.80 -3.20 13.86
N GLU A 64 7.90 -3.87 14.56
CA GLU A 64 8.26 -4.92 15.53
C GLU A 64 8.05 -6.29 14.89
N LEU A 65 9.05 -7.16 15.01
CA LEU A 65 9.02 -8.51 14.46
C LEU A 65 9.19 -9.54 15.56
N SER A 66 8.27 -10.47 15.65
CA SER A 66 8.43 -11.66 16.48
C SER A 66 9.47 -12.59 15.85
N ILE A 67 10.63 -12.73 16.49
CA ILE A 67 11.70 -13.64 16.02
C ILE A 67 11.17 -15.07 15.95
N VAL A 68 10.43 -15.49 16.98
CA VAL A 68 9.84 -16.84 17.05
C VAL A 68 8.90 -17.10 15.88
N LYS A 69 7.99 -16.16 15.58
CA LYS A 69 7.05 -16.29 14.46
C LYS A 69 7.79 -16.38 13.12
N ILE A 70 8.78 -15.51 12.89
CA ILE A 70 9.55 -15.52 11.64
C ILE A 70 10.26 -16.86 11.44
N ILE A 71 10.86 -17.42 12.50
CA ILE A 71 11.59 -18.69 12.43
C ILE A 71 10.61 -19.86 12.22
N LEU A 72 9.58 -19.98 13.04
CA LEU A 72 8.68 -21.14 13.01
C LEU A 72 7.80 -21.14 11.75
N ASP A 73 7.32 -19.98 11.32
CA ASP A 73 6.47 -19.86 10.14
C ASP A 73 7.27 -19.66 8.84
N GLY A 74 8.60 -19.47 8.90
CA GLY A 74 9.44 -19.26 7.72
C GLY A 74 9.06 -18.02 6.91
N ILE A 75 8.64 -16.93 7.58
CA ILE A 75 8.17 -15.70 6.92
C ILE A 75 9.36 -14.94 6.33
N ARG A 76 9.17 -14.41 5.12
CA ARG A 76 10.13 -13.52 4.45
C ARG A 76 9.66 -12.08 4.53
N VAL A 77 10.56 -11.18 4.90
CA VAL A 77 10.34 -9.72 4.82
C VAL A 77 11.33 -9.15 3.81
N VAL A 78 10.81 -8.53 2.75
CA VAL A 78 11.59 -8.07 1.60
C VAL A 78 11.29 -6.59 1.36
N GLY A 79 12.34 -5.76 1.27
CA GLY A 79 12.22 -4.38 0.85
C GLY A 79 12.08 -4.27 -0.68
N SER A 80 11.27 -3.31 -1.15
CA SER A 80 11.13 -2.98 -2.56
C SER A 80 11.27 -1.46 -2.73
N LEU A 81 12.36 -1.03 -3.34
CA LEU A 81 12.64 0.39 -3.58
C LEU A 81 12.19 0.77 -4.99
N VAL A 82 11.19 1.66 -5.06
CA VAL A 82 10.62 2.25 -6.30
C VAL A 82 10.64 1.32 -7.52
N GLY A 83 11.57 1.49 -8.44
CA GLY A 83 11.72 0.67 -9.65
C GLY A 83 12.85 1.18 -10.54
N THR A 84 13.11 0.44 -11.58
CA THR A 84 14.09 0.75 -12.64
C THR A 84 13.43 1.58 -13.75
N ARG A 85 14.22 2.00 -14.75
CA ARG A 85 13.68 2.63 -15.96
C ARG A 85 12.81 1.66 -16.77
N GLN A 86 13.12 0.37 -16.72
CA GLN A 86 12.33 -0.68 -17.36
C GLN A 86 10.96 -0.80 -16.69
N ASP A 87 10.92 -0.87 -15.36
CA ASP A 87 9.64 -0.93 -14.60
C ASP A 87 8.75 0.29 -14.90
N LEU A 88 9.36 1.48 -15.05
CA LEU A 88 8.62 2.69 -15.44
C LEU A 88 8.03 2.58 -16.85
N ALA A 89 8.79 2.07 -17.82
CA ALA A 89 8.31 1.89 -19.19
C ALA A 89 7.14 0.88 -19.22
N GLU A 90 7.25 -0.21 -18.48
CA GLU A 90 6.19 -1.22 -18.36
C GLU A 90 4.93 -0.66 -17.65
N ALA A 91 5.12 0.17 -16.61
CA ALA A 91 4.00 0.84 -15.93
C ALA A 91 3.24 1.79 -16.87
N PHE A 92 3.95 2.54 -17.72
CA PHE A 92 3.31 3.36 -18.76
C PHE A 92 2.57 2.51 -19.80
N GLN A 93 3.12 1.35 -20.16
CA GLN A 93 2.45 0.44 -21.09
C GLN A 93 1.13 -0.09 -20.50
N PHE A 94 1.11 -0.48 -19.21
CA PHE A 94 -0.13 -0.87 -18.52
C PHE A 94 -1.19 0.26 -18.52
N GLY A 95 -0.75 1.51 -18.40
CA GLY A 95 -1.65 2.65 -18.54
C GLY A 95 -2.18 2.84 -19.96
N ALA A 96 -1.32 2.71 -20.97
CA ALA A 96 -1.69 2.81 -22.38
C ALA A 96 -2.67 1.70 -22.81
N ASP A 97 -2.48 0.50 -22.28
CA ASP A 97 -3.36 -0.65 -22.52
C ASP A 97 -4.68 -0.59 -21.74
N GLY A 98 -4.86 0.44 -20.90
CA GLY A 98 -6.07 0.61 -20.09
C GLY A 98 -6.20 -0.37 -18.92
N ILE A 99 -5.14 -1.14 -18.59
CA ILE A 99 -5.12 -2.10 -17.48
C ILE A 99 -5.10 -1.37 -16.15
N VAL A 100 -4.37 -0.24 -16.08
CA VAL A 100 -4.28 0.63 -14.91
C VAL A 100 -4.80 2.02 -15.28
N VAL A 101 -5.91 2.41 -14.67
CA VAL A 101 -6.49 3.75 -14.85
C VAL A 101 -6.42 4.49 -13.52
N PRO A 102 -5.51 5.47 -13.37
CA PRO A 102 -5.41 6.23 -12.14
C PRO A 102 -6.62 7.15 -11.97
N VAL A 103 -7.09 7.30 -10.74
CA VAL A 103 -8.07 8.32 -10.38
C VAL A 103 -7.31 9.64 -10.22
N VAL A 104 -7.53 10.58 -11.14
CA VAL A 104 -6.83 11.86 -11.19
C VAL A 104 -7.81 13.01 -11.05
N LYS A 105 -7.45 14.02 -10.26
CA LYS A 105 -8.15 15.30 -10.15
C LYS A 105 -7.17 16.43 -10.44
N LEU A 106 -7.51 17.27 -11.42
CA LEU A 106 -6.75 18.47 -11.75
C LEU A 106 -7.13 19.61 -10.80
N ARG A 107 -6.15 20.35 -10.35
CA ARG A 107 -6.29 21.57 -9.53
C ARG A 107 -5.34 22.64 -10.05
N PRO A 108 -5.72 23.93 -10.06
CA PRO A 108 -4.82 25.03 -10.34
C PRO A 108 -3.61 25.02 -9.42
N VAL A 109 -2.44 25.44 -9.91
CA VAL A 109 -1.19 25.41 -9.11
C VAL A 109 -1.25 26.32 -7.88
N ASP A 110 -1.99 27.41 -7.93
CA ASP A 110 -2.19 28.33 -6.80
C ASP A 110 -2.96 27.69 -5.63
N GLU A 111 -3.71 26.60 -5.88
CA GLU A 111 -4.37 25.80 -4.84
C GLU A 111 -3.43 24.78 -4.16
N ALA A 112 -2.14 24.73 -4.51
CA ALA A 112 -1.18 23.80 -3.90
C ALA A 112 -1.17 23.82 -2.35
N PRO A 113 -1.26 24.98 -1.65
CA PRO A 113 -1.32 24.99 -0.18
C PRO A 113 -2.54 24.25 0.38
N GLU A 114 -3.68 24.36 -0.26
CA GLU A 114 -4.92 23.66 0.12
C GLU A 114 -4.80 22.17 -0.15
N VAL A 115 -4.24 21.78 -1.29
CA VAL A 115 -3.97 20.38 -1.61
C VAL A 115 -3.06 19.74 -0.56
N PHE A 116 -2.03 20.43 -0.08
CA PHE A 116 -1.17 19.92 1.00
C PHE A 116 -1.93 19.74 2.33
N LYS A 117 -2.85 20.66 2.66
CA LYS A 117 -3.71 20.49 3.85
C LYS A 117 -4.63 19.28 3.72
N GLU A 118 -5.25 19.09 2.56
CA GLU A 118 -6.09 17.92 2.27
C GLU A 118 -5.28 16.62 2.34
N MET A 119 -4.02 16.61 1.84
CA MET A 119 -3.11 15.46 1.97
C MET A 119 -2.81 15.14 3.43
N ALA A 120 -2.47 16.15 4.23
CA ALA A 120 -2.19 15.98 5.65
C ALA A 120 -3.42 15.48 6.42
N ALA A 121 -4.62 15.89 6.02
CA ALA A 121 -5.88 15.44 6.59
C ALA A 121 -6.30 14.03 6.12
N GLY A 122 -5.61 13.45 5.11
CA GLY A 122 -5.95 12.14 4.54
C GLY A 122 -7.29 12.10 3.81
N THR A 123 -7.74 13.23 3.26
CA THR A 123 -9.04 13.37 2.57
C THR A 123 -8.94 13.19 1.05
N ILE A 124 -7.72 13.11 0.50
CA ILE A 124 -7.50 12.93 -0.93
C ILE A 124 -7.70 11.47 -1.34
N THR A 125 -8.49 11.25 -2.38
CA THR A 125 -8.62 9.96 -3.07
C THR A 125 -7.96 10.05 -4.44
N GLY A 126 -7.06 9.13 -4.75
CA GLY A 126 -6.34 9.08 -6.02
C GLY A 126 -5.14 10.03 -6.06
N ARG A 127 -4.99 10.78 -7.16
CA ARG A 127 -3.88 11.70 -7.40
C ARG A 127 -4.38 13.11 -7.68
N MET A 128 -3.86 14.10 -6.95
CA MET A 128 -4.00 15.50 -7.31
C MET A 128 -2.88 15.87 -8.28
N VAL A 129 -3.24 16.42 -9.41
CA VAL A 129 -2.31 16.95 -10.41
C VAL A 129 -2.46 18.46 -10.44
N LEU A 130 -1.38 19.16 -10.17
CA LEU A 130 -1.35 20.63 -10.25
C LEU A 130 -1.19 21.05 -11.71
N ASP A 131 -2.15 21.85 -12.18
CA ASP A 131 -2.16 22.38 -13.55
C ASP A 131 -1.49 23.75 -13.57
N PHE A 132 -0.41 23.85 -14.33
CA PHE A 132 0.34 25.07 -14.54
C PHE A 132 -0.12 25.86 -15.80
N ALA A 133 -0.99 25.28 -16.61
CA ALA A 133 -1.50 25.97 -17.82
C ALA A 133 -2.52 27.08 -17.50
N SER A 134 -2.97 27.15 -16.26
CA SER A 134 -3.92 28.17 -15.76
C SER A 134 -3.25 29.39 -15.12
N LEU A 135 -1.93 29.55 -15.31
CA LEU A 135 -1.16 30.72 -14.85
C LEU A 135 -1.27 31.91 -15.81
#